data_79f918932dd791a928ee9cb1f2d8db01
#
_entry.id   79f918932dd791a928ee9cb1f2d8db01
#
_cell.length_a   1.000
_cell.length_b   1.000
_cell.length_c   1.000
_cell.angle_alpha   90.00
_cell.angle_beta   90.00
_cell.angle_gamma   90.00
#
_symmetry.space_group_name_H-M   'P 1'
#
loop_
_entity.id
_entity.type
_entity.pdbx_description
1 polymer ?
#
loop_
_entity_poly.entity_id
_entity_poly.type
_entity_poly.pdbx_seq_one_letter_code
_entity_poly.pdbx_strand_id
1 'polypeptide(L)'
;MGSDEGRQRRTHLHALIARLRARLQLKRWRLLASETAIQPVIVADNAATMATGQALMAQGLWVGAIRPPTVPAGTARLRITLSAAHSMAQVDQLADALMAIEANA
;
A
#
# COMPACT_ATOMS: atom_id res chain seq x y z
N MET A 1 -7.11 -17.79 -25.56
CA MET A 1 -6.91 -18.49 -24.33
C MET A 1 -6.09 -17.71 -23.36
N GLY A 2 -4.85 -17.35 -23.67
CA GLY A 2 -4.07 -16.49 -22.78
C GLY A 2 -4.69 -15.14 -22.53
N SER A 3 -5.48 -14.61 -23.48
CA SER A 3 -6.09 -13.29 -23.35
C SER A 3 -7.17 -13.24 -22.27
N ASP A 4 -7.90 -14.33 -22.05
CA ASP A 4 -8.93 -14.37 -21.02
C ASP A 4 -8.32 -14.38 -19.62
N GLU A 5 -7.25 -15.16 -19.42
CA GLU A 5 -6.52 -15.16 -18.16
C GLU A 5 -5.93 -13.79 -17.85
N GLY A 6 -5.30 -13.16 -18.83
CA GLY A 6 -4.73 -11.83 -18.66
C GLY A 6 -5.80 -10.79 -18.31
N ARG A 7 -6.98 -10.90 -18.91
CA ARG A 7 -8.10 -10.00 -18.63
C ARG A 7 -8.60 -10.22 -17.21
N GLN A 8 -8.75 -11.47 -16.79
CA GLN A 8 -9.21 -11.82 -15.43
C GLN A 8 -8.22 -11.32 -14.39
N ARG A 9 -6.93 -11.45 -14.63
CA ARG A 9 -5.91 -10.95 -13.72
C ARG A 9 -5.95 -9.44 -13.59
N ARG A 10 -6.11 -8.74 -14.69
CA ARG A 10 -6.22 -7.27 -14.67
C ARG A 10 -7.47 -6.82 -13.95
N THR A 11 -8.60 -7.48 -14.22
CA THR A 11 -9.86 -7.17 -13.54
C THR A 11 -9.72 -7.38 -12.03
N HIS A 12 -9.12 -8.50 -11.62
CA HIS A 12 -8.89 -8.79 -10.21
C HIS A 12 -7.96 -7.76 -9.57
N LEU A 13 -6.87 -7.41 -10.25
CA LEU A 13 -5.94 -6.41 -9.75
C LEU A 13 -6.62 -5.04 -9.58
N HIS A 14 -7.41 -4.62 -10.55
CA HIS A 14 -8.17 -3.38 -10.45
C HIS A 14 -9.16 -3.41 -9.29
N ALA A 15 -9.79 -4.56 -9.05
CA ALA A 15 -10.68 -4.74 -7.91
C ALA A 15 -9.93 -4.64 -6.59
N LEU A 16 -8.72 -5.19 -6.51
CA LEU A 16 -7.88 -5.08 -5.32
C LEU A 16 -7.47 -3.63 -5.06
N ILE A 17 -7.10 -2.90 -6.10
CA ILE A 17 -6.75 -1.48 -5.98
C ILE A 17 -7.94 -0.68 -5.47
N ALA A 18 -9.12 -0.88 -6.07
CA ALA A 18 -10.33 -0.19 -5.64
C ALA A 18 -10.69 -0.53 -4.19
N ARG A 19 -10.54 -1.79 -3.80
CA ARG A 19 -10.81 -2.23 -2.44
C ARG A 19 -9.89 -1.56 -1.44
N LEU A 20 -8.59 -1.54 -1.74
CA LEU A 20 -7.60 -0.90 -0.87
C LEU A 20 -7.93 0.58 -0.69
N ARG A 21 -8.18 1.29 -1.79
CA ARG A 21 -8.46 2.72 -1.73
C ARG A 21 -9.76 3.03 -1.00
N ALA A 22 -10.76 2.15 -1.13
CA ALA A 22 -12.02 2.32 -0.42
C ALA A 22 -11.89 2.04 1.09
N ARG A 23 -11.06 1.08 1.45
CA ARG A 23 -10.85 0.69 2.85
C ARG A 23 -9.91 1.60 3.61
N LEU A 24 -8.90 2.17 2.93
CA LEU A 24 -7.93 3.05 3.57
C LEU A 24 -8.53 4.41 3.84
N GLN A 25 -8.79 4.69 5.10
CA GLN A 25 -9.26 6.00 5.56
C GLN A 25 -8.21 6.57 6.49
N LEU A 26 -7.19 7.18 5.89
CA LEU A 26 -6.06 7.74 6.61
C LEU A 26 -6.41 9.15 7.08
N LYS A 27 -5.98 9.49 8.30
CA LYS A 27 -6.26 10.80 8.89
C LYS A 27 -5.05 11.73 8.82
N ARG A 28 -3.85 11.19 8.94
CA ARG A 28 -2.59 11.96 8.93
C ARG A 28 -1.79 11.71 7.67
N TRP A 29 -1.71 10.44 7.28
CA TRP A 29 -0.96 10.04 6.10
C TRP A 29 -1.83 10.20 4.86
N ARG A 30 -1.19 10.34 3.69
CA ARG A 30 -1.91 10.60 2.45
C ARG A 30 -1.67 9.49 1.45
N LEU A 31 -2.76 8.87 1.02
CA LEU A 31 -2.73 7.93 -0.11
C LEU A 31 -2.75 8.76 -1.39
N LEU A 32 -1.66 8.68 -2.16
CA LEU A 32 -1.56 9.40 -3.41
C LEU A 32 -2.46 8.78 -4.48
N ALA A 33 -2.91 9.60 -5.42
CA ALA A 33 -3.69 9.10 -6.55
C ALA A 33 -2.83 8.17 -7.41
N SER A 34 -3.31 6.97 -7.65
CA SER A 34 -2.62 6.00 -8.49
C SER A 34 -3.61 4.99 -9.03
N GLU A 35 -3.52 4.71 -10.32
CA GLU A 35 -4.34 3.69 -10.98
C GLU A 35 -3.55 2.40 -11.21
N THR A 36 -2.31 2.36 -10.76
CA THR A 36 -1.42 1.22 -10.97
C THR A 36 -1.39 0.30 -9.75
N ALA A 37 -0.69 -0.82 -9.90
CA ALA A 37 -0.48 -1.76 -8.81
C ALA A 37 0.34 -1.17 -7.66
N ILE A 38 1.04 -0.06 -7.89
CA ILE A 38 1.81 0.63 -6.86
C ILE A 38 0.96 1.73 -6.25
N GLN A 39 0.71 1.65 -4.94
CA GLN A 39 -0.11 2.61 -4.20
C GLN A 39 0.76 3.29 -3.15
N PRO A 40 1.22 4.52 -3.41
CA PRO A 40 2.09 5.21 -2.44
C PRO A 40 1.30 5.92 -1.34
N VAL A 41 1.84 5.85 -0.12
CA VAL A 41 1.27 6.53 1.04
C VAL A 41 2.33 7.46 1.63
N ILE A 42 2.09 8.76 1.63
CA ILE A 42 3.01 9.75 2.19
C ILE A 42 2.90 9.73 3.72
N VAL A 43 4.00 9.43 4.39
CA VAL A 43 4.12 9.48 5.85
C VAL A 43 4.87 10.72 6.29
N ALA A 44 5.82 11.16 5.49
CA ALA A 44 6.67 12.34 5.67
C ALA A 44 7.80 12.15 6.68
N ASP A 45 7.54 11.56 7.85
CA ASP A 45 8.55 11.30 8.86
C ASP A 45 9.36 10.06 8.51
N ASN A 46 10.69 10.19 8.47
CA ASN A 46 11.58 9.09 8.08
C ASN A 46 11.50 7.92 9.05
N ALA A 47 11.55 8.21 10.36
CA ALA A 47 11.52 7.17 11.38
C ALA A 47 10.19 6.42 11.38
N ALA A 48 9.07 7.14 11.28
CA ALA A 48 7.74 6.54 11.23
C ALA A 48 7.58 5.69 9.97
N THR A 49 8.09 6.17 8.83
CA THR A 49 8.04 5.43 7.57
C THR A 49 8.78 4.11 7.68
N MET A 50 9.99 4.12 8.21
CA MET A 50 10.81 2.92 8.35
C MET A 50 10.18 1.94 9.35
N ALA A 51 9.73 2.43 10.49
CA ALA A 51 9.11 1.59 11.52
C ALA A 51 7.83 0.94 10.99
N THR A 52 7.00 1.70 10.28
CA THR A 52 5.76 1.18 9.70
C THR A 52 6.05 0.12 8.63
N GLY A 53 7.01 0.38 7.76
CA GLY A 53 7.40 -0.58 6.73
C GLY A 53 7.89 -1.89 7.34
N GLN A 54 8.72 -1.82 8.39
CA GLN A 54 9.22 -3.00 9.09
C GLN A 54 8.09 -3.77 9.78
N ALA A 55 7.17 -3.06 10.43
CA ALA A 55 6.04 -3.69 11.11
C ALA A 55 5.14 -4.43 10.13
N LEU A 56 4.88 -3.85 8.96
CA LEU A 56 4.05 -4.48 7.95
C LEU A 56 4.76 -5.67 7.30
N MET A 57 6.05 -5.57 7.05
CA MET A 57 6.83 -6.69 6.51
C MET A 57 6.90 -7.84 7.50
N ALA A 58 6.96 -7.57 8.79
CA ALA A 58 6.94 -8.60 9.82
C ALA A 58 5.62 -9.38 9.83
N GLN A 59 4.54 -8.78 9.33
CA GLN A 59 3.24 -9.44 9.16
C GLN A 59 3.09 -10.12 7.79
N GLY A 60 4.14 -10.10 6.97
CA GLY A 60 4.10 -10.67 5.63
C GLY A 60 3.41 -9.79 4.60
N LEU A 61 3.29 -8.49 4.88
CA LEU A 61 2.63 -7.55 3.98
C LEU A 61 3.66 -6.85 3.06
N TRP A 62 3.24 -6.56 1.84
CA TRP A 62 4.12 -6.13 0.74
C TRP A 62 4.21 -4.62 0.67
N VAL A 63 4.90 -4.04 1.63
CA VAL A 63 5.05 -2.60 1.73
C VAL A 63 6.53 -2.27 1.88
N GLY A 64 7.06 -1.47 0.95
CA GLY A 64 8.41 -0.96 1.01
C GLY A 64 8.41 0.46 1.58
N ALA A 65 9.44 0.81 2.34
CA ALA A 65 9.63 2.17 2.84
C ALA A 65 10.62 2.90 1.92
N ILE A 66 10.25 4.08 1.45
CA ILE A 66 11.09 4.92 0.60
C ILE A 66 11.32 6.24 1.32
N ARG A 67 12.60 6.63 1.45
CA ARG A 67 13.00 7.83 2.17
C ARG A 67 14.04 8.61 1.37
N PRO A 68 14.33 9.88 1.74
CA PRO A 68 15.41 10.62 1.11
C PRO A 68 16.75 9.87 1.19
N PRO A 69 17.62 10.02 0.19
CA PRO A 69 17.52 10.95 -0.95
C PRO A 69 16.74 10.41 -2.15
N THR A 70 16.19 9.20 -2.10
CA THR A 70 15.42 8.62 -3.21
C THR A 70 14.19 9.48 -3.55
N VAL A 71 13.59 10.10 -2.53
CA VAL A 71 12.48 11.05 -2.67
C VAL A 71 12.88 12.37 -2.01
N PRO A 72 12.22 13.50 -2.32
CA PRO A 72 12.52 14.78 -1.67
C PRO A 72 12.35 14.72 -0.15
N ALA A 73 13.14 15.53 0.56
CA ALA A 73 13.04 15.62 2.01
C ALA A 73 11.61 15.99 2.45
N GLY A 74 11.15 15.35 3.52
CA GLY A 74 9.78 15.55 4.03
C GLY A 74 8.71 14.80 3.25
N THR A 75 9.10 13.94 2.31
CA THR A 75 8.15 13.15 1.50
C THR A 75 8.41 11.66 1.58
N ALA A 76 9.00 11.19 2.69
CA ALA A 76 9.18 9.76 2.92
C ALA A 76 7.83 9.06 2.83
N ARG A 77 7.80 7.90 2.18
CA ARG A 77 6.54 7.25 1.85
C ARG A 77 6.65 5.74 1.93
N LEU A 78 5.50 5.11 2.08
CA LEU A 78 5.35 3.67 1.94
C LEU A 78 4.91 3.36 0.52
N ARG A 79 5.50 2.33 -0.06
CA ARG A 79 5.11 1.86 -1.39
C ARG A 79 4.41 0.52 -1.24
N ILE A 80 3.09 0.54 -1.37
CA ILE A 80 2.28 -0.67 -1.35
C ILE A 80 2.27 -1.24 -2.78
N THR A 81 2.69 -2.49 -2.93
CA THR A 81 2.70 -3.14 -4.24
C THR A 81 1.66 -4.26 -4.24
N LEU A 82 0.66 -4.13 -5.10
CA LEU A 82 -0.39 -5.13 -5.25
C LEU A 82 -0.08 -6.05 -6.43
N SER A 83 -0.61 -7.26 -6.38
CA SER A 83 -0.45 -8.25 -7.44
C SER A 83 -1.77 -8.98 -7.62
N ALA A 84 -2.03 -9.45 -8.82
CA ALA A 84 -3.22 -10.26 -9.10
C ALA A 84 -3.22 -11.58 -8.32
N ALA A 85 -2.10 -11.96 -7.73
CA ALA A 85 -2.01 -13.14 -6.86
C ALA A 85 -2.56 -12.89 -5.45
N HIS A 86 -2.74 -11.63 -5.06
CA HIS A 86 -3.28 -11.29 -3.76
C HIS A 86 -4.79 -11.47 -3.71
N SER A 87 -5.32 -11.67 -2.49
CA SER A 87 -6.76 -11.82 -2.26
C SER A 87 -7.36 -10.54 -1.64
N MET A 88 -8.68 -10.44 -1.69
CA MET A 88 -9.39 -9.34 -1.02
C MET A 88 -9.13 -9.35 0.49
N ALA A 89 -9.06 -10.55 1.09
CA ALA A 89 -8.77 -10.68 2.51
C ALA A 89 -7.40 -10.13 2.88
N GLN A 90 -6.40 -10.35 2.01
CA GLN A 90 -5.06 -9.81 2.22
C GLN A 90 -5.05 -8.28 2.11
N VAL A 91 -5.80 -7.71 1.17
CA VAL A 91 -5.93 -6.26 1.04
C VAL A 91 -6.60 -5.67 2.27
N ASP A 92 -7.65 -6.31 2.78
CA ASP A 92 -8.33 -5.87 4.00
C ASP A 92 -7.38 -5.91 5.20
N GLN A 93 -6.58 -6.97 5.32
CA GLN A 93 -5.58 -7.09 6.38
C GLN A 93 -4.55 -5.96 6.31
N LEU A 94 -4.06 -5.66 5.11
CA LEU A 94 -3.12 -4.57 4.91
C LEU A 94 -3.73 -3.22 5.30
N ALA A 95 -4.94 -2.95 4.85
CA ALA A 95 -5.63 -1.69 5.16
C ALA A 95 -5.84 -1.54 6.66
N ASP A 96 -6.31 -2.58 7.33
CA ASP A 96 -6.55 -2.56 8.77
C ASP A 96 -5.25 -2.36 9.56
N ALA A 97 -4.19 -3.06 9.15
CA ALA A 97 -2.89 -2.94 9.80
C ALA A 97 -2.32 -1.53 9.65
N LEU A 98 -2.41 -0.96 8.46
CA LEU A 98 -1.89 0.38 8.18
C LEU A 98 -2.65 1.44 8.96
N MET A 99 -3.98 1.34 9.02
CA MET A 99 -4.80 2.27 9.79
C MET A 99 -4.52 2.16 11.29
N ALA A 100 -4.30 0.94 11.79
CA ALA A 100 -3.97 0.74 13.20
C ALA A 100 -2.62 1.37 13.56
N ILE A 101 -1.63 1.23 12.69
CA ILE A 101 -0.31 1.83 12.91
C ILE A 101 -0.41 3.35 12.87
N GLU A 102 -1.15 3.91 11.91
CA GLU A 102 -1.35 5.36 11.83
C GLU A 102 -2.03 5.89 13.10
N ALA A 103 -3.01 5.17 13.62
CA ALA A 103 -3.73 5.59 14.82
C ALA A 103 -2.83 5.63 16.07
N ASN A 104 -1.77 4.82 16.08
CA ASN A 104 -0.82 4.75 17.19
C ASN A 104 0.46 5.54 16.93
N ALA A 105 0.56 6.20 15.82
CA ALA A 105 1.75 6.96 15.44
C ALA A 105 1.82 8.34 16.11
#